data_9f1baba1713d826e744cb16d38a04d0c
#
_entry.id   9f1baba1713d826e744cb16d38a04d0c
#
_cell.length_a   1.000
_cell.length_b   1.000
_cell.length_c   1.000
_cell.angle_alpha   90.00
_cell.angle_beta   90.00
_cell.angle_gamma   90.00
#
_symmetry.space_group_name_H-M   'P 1'
#
loop_
_entity.id
_entity.type
_entity.pdbx_description
1 polymer ?
#
loop_
_entity_poly.entity_id
_entity_poly.type
_entity_poly.pdbx_seq_one_letter_code
_entity_poly.pdbx_strand_id
1 'polypeptide(L)'
;MGKPKPLVVIGGQLILARIKLALERVCEEIVLVVAADQDDATPDTGIALGMHVVPDRLRGAGPLAGIEMGFRSTQTNLAFLVAADHPFLSSQLISRMVDLAAEESFDAVVPSYMGKLEPLHAVYRVETWLPAITSALEDGRRSVYSLVQNAVESGNPRVKLLQDMELAKLDPKGRSLFDIDTPDSLEIAREMLGTIGLVRPDIRPGGL
;
A
#
# COMPACT_ATOMS: atom_id res chain seq x y z
N MET A 1 -9.79 -11.43 14.59
CA MET A 1 -9.21 -12.36 13.59
C MET A 1 -8.01 -13.15 14.10
N GLY A 2 -7.69 -13.49 15.22
CA GLY A 2 -6.71 -14.42 15.83
C GLY A 2 -5.31 -14.60 15.17
N LYS A 3 -5.11 -14.08 13.96
CA LYS A 3 -3.82 -14.08 13.24
C LYS A 3 -3.48 -12.67 12.76
N PRO A 4 -2.18 -12.28 12.70
CA PRO A 4 -1.75 -11.04 12.08
C PRO A 4 -2.24 -10.95 10.63
N LYS A 5 -2.80 -9.80 10.23
CA LYS A 5 -3.38 -9.60 8.90
C LYS A 5 -2.44 -9.99 7.75
N PRO A 6 -1.12 -9.61 7.76
CA PRO A 6 -0.19 -9.98 6.71
C PRO A 6 -0.04 -11.49 6.51
N LEU A 7 -0.27 -12.29 7.57
CA LEU A 7 -0.15 -13.75 7.59
C LEU A 7 -1.48 -14.49 7.33
N VAL A 8 -2.53 -13.78 7.01
CA VAL A 8 -3.81 -14.40 6.59
C VAL A 8 -3.66 -14.95 5.19
N VAL A 9 -4.18 -16.16 4.97
CA VAL A 9 -4.18 -16.83 3.66
C VAL A 9 -5.49 -16.54 2.92
N ILE A 10 -5.38 -16.06 1.69
CA ILE A 10 -6.48 -15.91 0.76
C ILE A 10 -6.12 -16.51 -0.60
N GLY A 11 -6.97 -17.36 -1.14
CA GLY A 11 -6.70 -18.06 -2.40
C GLY A 11 -5.36 -18.83 -2.40
N GLY A 12 -4.99 -19.45 -1.29
CA GLY A 12 -3.77 -20.26 -1.16
C GLY A 12 -2.47 -19.46 -0.95
N GLN A 13 -2.52 -18.12 -0.85
CA GLN A 13 -1.34 -17.28 -0.62
C GLN A 13 -1.53 -16.36 0.58
N LEU A 14 -0.44 -16.07 1.31
CA LEU A 14 -0.41 -15.03 2.34
C LEU A 14 -0.69 -13.66 1.73
N ILE A 15 -1.38 -12.79 2.46
CA ILE A 15 -1.59 -11.38 2.05
C ILE A 15 -0.23 -10.72 1.78
N LEU A 16 0.73 -10.87 2.67
CA LEU A 16 2.08 -10.31 2.51
C LEU A 16 2.78 -10.79 1.22
N ALA A 17 2.63 -12.08 0.87
CA ALA A 17 3.18 -12.61 -0.37
C ALA A 17 2.52 -12.03 -1.62
N ARG A 18 1.20 -11.76 -1.57
CA ARG A 18 0.46 -11.09 -2.64
C ARG A 18 0.92 -9.65 -2.84
N ILE A 19 1.06 -8.92 -1.75
CA ILE A 19 1.59 -7.55 -1.76
C ILE A 19 2.98 -7.53 -2.41
N LYS A 20 3.87 -8.39 -1.93
CA LYS A 20 5.23 -8.52 -2.48
C LYS A 20 5.23 -8.79 -3.97
N LEU A 21 4.42 -9.74 -4.45
CA LEU A 21 4.34 -10.12 -5.86
C LEU A 21 3.83 -8.97 -6.76
N ALA A 22 2.98 -8.09 -6.22
CA ALA A 22 2.52 -6.91 -6.96
C ALA A 22 3.59 -5.80 -6.99
N LEU A 23 4.27 -5.58 -5.85
CA LEU A 23 5.28 -4.52 -5.70
C LEU A 23 6.55 -4.82 -6.50
N GLU A 24 7.06 -6.05 -6.52
CA GLU A 24 8.29 -6.42 -7.24
C GLU A 24 8.25 -6.19 -8.75
N ARG A 25 7.07 -5.93 -9.31
CA ARG A 25 6.89 -5.58 -10.73
C ARG A 25 7.17 -4.11 -11.03
N VAL A 26 7.20 -3.27 -9.99
CA VAL A 26 7.29 -1.81 -10.13
C VAL A 26 8.40 -1.23 -9.24
N CYS A 27 8.64 -1.83 -8.07
CA CYS A 27 9.58 -1.34 -7.08
C CYS A 27 10.88 -2.14 -7.13
N GLU A 28 12.01 -1.45 -7.09
CA GLU A 28 13.36 -2.06 -7.02
C GLU A 28 13.65 -2.60 -5.62
N GLU A 29 13.08 -1.97 -4.59
CA GLU A 29 13.25 -2.31 -3.18
C GLU A 29 11.88 -2.39 -2.50
N ILE A 30 11.73 -3.34 -1.56
CA ILE A 30 10.54 -3.47 -0.72
C ILE A 30 10.97 -3.46 0.74
N VAL A 31 10.58 -2.43 1.47
CA VAL A 31 10.81 -2.29 2.91
C VAL A 31 9.54 -2.68 3.66
N LEU A 32 9.65 -3.67 4.53
CA LEU A 32 8.57 -4.05 5.47
C LEU A 32 8.88 -3.46 6.84
N VAL A 33 8.09 -2.49 7.27
CA VAL A 33 8.21 -1.94 8.61
C VAL A 33 7.30 -2.72 9.55
N VAL A 34 7.85 -3.20 10.64
CA VAL A 34 7.15 -3.98 11.67
C VAL A 34 7.22 -3.27 13.03
N ALA A 35 6.23 -3.45 13.90
CA ALA A 35 6.32 -2.90 15.25
C ALA A 35 7.55 -3.46 15.98
N ALA A 36 8.21 -2.64 16.80
CA ALA A 36 9.43 -3.05 17.53
C ALA A 36 9.23 -4.23 18.49
N ASP A 37 7.98 -4.43 18.90
CA ASP A 37 7.53 -5.53 19.76
C ASP A 37 6.66 -6.55 19.00
N GLN A 38 6.82 -6.61 17.68
CA GLN A 38 6.14 -7.60 16.85
C GLN A 38 6.60 -9.00 17.23
N ASP A 39 5.75 -9.70 17.98
CA ASP A 39 6.01 -11.05 18.49
C ASP A 39 5.17 -12.09 17.72
N ASP A 40 5.34 -12.10 16.39
CA ASP A 40 4.72 -13.07 15.51
C ASP A 40 5.65 -13.41 14.33
N ALA A 41 5.21 -14.26 13.42
CA ALA A 41 6.01 -14.68 12.27
C ALA A 41 6.05 -13.66 11.11
N THR A 42 5.53 -12.43 11.27
CA THR A 42 5.53 -11.43 10.18
C THR A 42 6.94 -11.01 9.77
N PRO A 43 7.87 -10.66 10.70
CA PRO A 43 9.24 -10.33 10.34
C PRO A 43 9.95 -11.46 9.59
N ASP A 44 9.91 -12.67 10.12
CA ASP A 44 10.55 -13.84 9.51
C ASP A 44 9.96 -14.16 8.14
N THR A 45 8.65 -14.02 7.99
CA THR A 45 7.97 -14.19 6.69
C THR A 45 8.43 -13.12 5.70
N GLY A 46 8.56 -11.86 6.12
CA GLY A 46 9.09 -10.78 5.29
C GLY A 46 10.51 -11.07 4.80
N ILE A 47 11.39 -11.52 5.69
CA ILE A 47 12.77 -11.94 5.35
C ILE A 47 12.74 -13.10 4.35
N ALA A 48 11.95 -14.14 4.61
CA ALA A 48 11.83 -15.30 3.72
C ALA A 48 11.28 -14.94 2.33
N LEU A 49 10.48 -13.88 2.23
CA LEU A 49 10.00 -13.31 0.97
C LEU A 49 11.02 -12.36 0.29
N GLY A 50 12.18 -12.11 0.91
CA GLY A 50 13.22 -11.24 0.36
C GLY A 50 12.94 -9.74 0.53
N MET A 51 12.11 -9.36 1.51
CA MET A 51 11.89 -7.96 1.87
C MET A 51 12.98 -7.45 2.82
N HIS A 52 13.28 -6.16 2.77
CA HIS A 52 14.10 -5.50 3.79
C HIS A 52 13.22 -5.20 5.01
N VAL A 53 13.37 -5.98 6.08
CA VAL A 53 12.55 -5.85 7.30
C VAL A 53 13.22 -4.92 8.28
N VAL A 54 12.50 -3.88 8.71
CA VAL A 54 12.98 -2.87 9.67
C VAL A 54 12.00 -2.69 10.82
N PRO A 55 12.47 -2.58 12.07
CA PRO A 55 11.60 -2.33 13.21
C PRO A 55 11.23 -0.85 13.31
N ASP A 56 9.95 -0.57 13.54
CA ASP A 56 9.50 0.75 13.99
C ASP A 56 9.99 0.98 15.43
N ARG A 57 10.71 2.07 15.66
CA ARG A 57 11.32 2.37 16.97
C ARG A 57 10.38 3.10 17.92
N LEU A 58 9.28 3.68 17.43
CA LEU A 58 8.38 4.51 18.21
C LEU A 58 7.09 3.76 18.56
N ARG A 59 7.09 3.09 19.71
CA ARG A 59 5.90 2.37 20.21
C ARG A 59 4.69 3.29 20.33
N GLY A 60 3.57 2.85 19.78
CA GLY A 60 2.29 3.58 19.90
C GLY A 60 2.22 4.92 19.18
N ALA A 61 3.19 5.23 18.31
CA ALA A 61 3.22 6.48 17.56
C ALA A 61 2.33 6.47 16.30
N GLY A 62 1.63 5.35 16.05
CA GLY A 62 0.73 5.20 14.92
C GLY A 62 1.46 5.05 13.57
N PRO A 63 0.73 5.09 12.45
CA PRO A 63 1.30 4.79 11.14
C PRO A 63 2.41 5.76 10.70
N LEU A 64 2.42 7.02 11.17
CA LEU A 64 3.45 8.00 10.81
C LEU A 64 4.86 7.56 11.21
N ALA A 65 5.03 6.91 12.36
CA ALA A 65 6.34 6.41 12.80
C ALA A 65 6.86 5.30 11.89
N GLY A 66 5.98 4.36 11.52
CA GLY A 66 6.33 3.33 10.55
C GLY A 66 6.72 3.91 9.18
N ILE A 67 6.03 4.97 8.72
CA ILE A 67 6.34 5.65 7.45
C ILE A 67 7.69 6.35 7.54
N GLU A 68 7.97 7.07 8.65
CA GLU A 68 9.27 7.69 8.87
C GLU A 68 10.39 6.67 8.78
N MET A 69 10.24 5.52 9.46
CA MET A 69 11.24 4.46 9.44
C MET A 69 11.41 3.88 8.04
N GLY A 70 10.33 3.62 7.30
CA GLY A 70 10.37 3.15 5.92
C GLY A 70 11.12 4.14 5.02
N PHE A 71 10.81 5.44 5.10
CA PHE A 71 11.48 6.48 4.31
C PHE A 71 12.97 6.64 4.66
N ARG A 72 13.35 6.48 5.93
CA ARG A 72 14.75 6.49 6.35
C ARG A 72 15.52 5.26 5.87
N SER A 73 14.83 4.18 5.58
CA SER A 73 15.43 2.89 5.20
C SER A 73 15.51 2.68 3.69
N THR A 74 14.85 3.51 2.89
CA THR A 74 14.96 3.47 1.42
C THR A 74 16.00 4.44 0.90
N GLN A 75 16.60 4.11 -0.26
CA GLN A 75 17.54 4.98 -0.98
C GLN A 75 16.93 5.57 -2.26
N THR A 76 15.66 5.31 -2.51
CA THR A 76 14.95 5.81 -3.69
C THR A 76 14.35 7.19 -3.45
N ASN A 77 14.20 7.98 -4.52
CA ASN A 77 13.60 9.32 -4.44
C ASN A 77 12.08 9.29 -4.26
N LEU A 78 11.45 8.25 -4.79
CA LEU A 78 10.01 8.02 -4.70
C LEU A 78 9.74 6.71 -3.94
N ALA A 79 8.77 6.72 -3.04
CA ALA A 79 8.33 5.55 -2.32
C ALA A 79 6.81 5.36 -2.49
N PHE A 80 6.37 4.16 -2.87
CA PHE A 80 4.98 3.78 -2.77
C PHE A 80 4.72 3.22 -1.38
N LEU A 81 3.82 3.86 -0.66
CA LEU A 81 3.39 3.47 0.67
C LEU A 81 2.11 2.66 0.59
N VAL A 82 2.06 1.52 1.27
CA VAL A 82 0.86 0.70 1.39
C VAL A 82 0.79 0.01 2.74
N ALA A 83 -0.41 -0.12 3.28
CA ALA A 83 -0.66 -0.92 4.47
C ALA A 83 -0.64 -2.43 4.13
N ALA A 84 -0.20 -3.25 5.10
CA ALA A 84 0.04 -4.69 4.88
C ALA A 84 -1.25 -5.56 4.91
N ASP A 85 -2.40 -4.95 4.68
CA ASP A 85 -3.73 -5.59 4.62
C ASP A 85 -4.46 -5.38 3.28
N HIS A 86 -3.77 -4.86 2.24
CA HIS A 86 -4.28 -4.65 0.88
C HIS A 86 -3.89 -5.81 -0.04
N PRO A 87 -4.70 -6.87 -0.19
CA PRO A 87 -4.30 -8.11 -0.88
C PRO A 87 -4.35 -8.05 -2.41
N PHE A 88 -4.92 -6.99 -2.99
CA PHE A 88 -5.24 -6.91 -4.41
C PHE A 88 -4.57 -5.72 -5.12
N LEU A 89 -3.34 -5.41 -4.77
CA LEU A 89 -2.60 -4.30 -5.37
C LEU A 89 -2.55 -4.39 -6.90
N SER A 90 -2.80 -3.29 -7.57
CA SER A 90 -2.65 -3.14 -9.01
C SER A 90 -1.28 -2.55 -9.34
N SER A 91 -0.38 -3.36 -9.87
CA SER A 91 0.94 -2.88 -10.35
C SER A 91 0.78 -1.79 -11.41
N GLN A 92 -0.28 -1.83 -12.23
CA GLN A 92 -0.58 -0.82 -13.24
C GLN A 92 -0.94 0.53 -12.60
N LEU A 93 -1.77 0.52 -11.54
CA LEU A 93 -2.11 1.72 -10.78
C LEU A 93 -0.87 2.32 -10.13
N ILE A 94 -0.06 1.48 -9.46
CA ILE A 94 1.18 1.90 -8.79
C ILE A 94 2.15 2.51 -9.81
N SER A 95 2.39 1.85 -10.95
CA SER A 95 3.26 2.37 -12.02
C SER A 95 2.80 3.75 -12.50
N ARG A 96 1.50 3.92 -12.77
CA ARG A 96 0.97 5.22 -13.20
C ARG A 96 1.14 6.32 -12.15
N MET A 97 0.98 5.99 -10.86
CA MET A 97 1.21 6.94 -9.77
C MET A 97 2.69 7.36 -9.68
N VAL A 98 3.61 6.41 -9.87
CA VAL A 98 5.06 6.69 -9.94
C VAL A 98 5.38 7.59 -11.13
N ASP A 99 4.83 7.30 -12.32
CA ASP A 99 5.04 8.12 -13.53
C ASP A 99 4.57 9.56 -13.30
N LEU A 100 3.38 9.75 -12.73
CA LEU A 100 2.85 11.09 -12.42
C LEU A 100 3.73 11.85 -11.43
N ALA A 101 4.24 11.18 -10.40
CA ALA A 101 5.15 11.80 -9.43
C ALA A 101 6.50 12.19 -10.05
N ALA A 102 6.99 11.36 -10.99
CA ALA A 102 8.27 11.60 -11.68
C ALA A 102 8.16 12.69 -12.75
N GLU A 103 7.18 12.57 -13.65
CA GLU A 103 7.04 13.43 -14.84
C GLU A 103 6.52 14.83 -14.49
N GLU A 104 5.55 14.95 -13.60
CA GLU A 104 4.87 16.21 -13.28
C GLU A 104 5.40 16.89 -12.03
N SER A 105 6.48 16.39 -11.43
CA SER A 105 7.13 16.96 -10.24
C SER A 105 6.18 17.17 -9.06
N PHE A 106 5.24 16.24 -8.85
CA PHE A 106 4.44 16.21 -7.64
C PHE A 106 5.24 15.62 -6.47
N ASP A 107 4.99 16.15 -5.28
CA ASP A 107 5.59 15.63 -4.05
C ASP A 107 4.85 14.40 -3.51
N ALA A 108 3.59 14.25 -3.88
CA ALA A 108 2.83 13.02 -3.67
C ALA A 108 1.75 12.82 -4.74
N VAL A 109 1.40 11.56 -4.99
CA VAL A 109 0.23 11.14 -5.76
C VAL A 109 -0.62 10.26 -4.87
N VAL A 110 -1.82 10.73 -4.55
CA VAL A 110 -2.72 10.11 -3.56
C VAL A 110 -4.06 9.80 -4.19
N PRO A 111 -4.56 8.56 -4.14
CA PRO A 111 -5.91 8.25 -4.55
C PRO A 111 -6.94 8.96 -3.67
N SER A 112 -8.01 9.44 -4.31
CA SER A 112 -9.21 9.92 -3.65
C SER A 112 -10.39 9.11 -4.18
N TYR A 113 -10.83 8.15 -3.38
CA TYR A 113 -11.89 7.22 -3.74
C TYR A 113 -13.17 7.57 -2.98
N MET A 114 -14.27 7.82 -3.71
CA MET A 114 -15.55 8.27 -3.13
C MET A 114 -15.38 9.49 -2.20
N GLY A 115 -14.47 10.39 -2.56
CA GLY A 115 -14.18 11.62 -1.79
C GLY A 115 -13.30 11.41 -0.56
N LYS A 116 -12.82 10.19 -0.29
CA LYS A 116 -11.92 9.88 0.82
C LYS A 116 -10.49 9.72 0.30
N LEU A 117 -9.54 10.38 0.95
CA LEU A 117 -8.11 10.23 0.65
C LEU A 117 -7.62 8.86 1.14
N GLU A 118 -6.75 8.22 0.34
CA GLU A 118 -6.11 6.96 0.67
C GLU A 118 -4.58 7.14 0.83
N PRO A 119 -4.13 7.82 1.90
CA PRO A 119 -2.73 8.18 2.10
C PRO A 119 -1.83 6.98 2.43
N LEU A 120 -2.40 5.83 2.81
CA LEU A 120 -1.69 4.57 2.98
C LEU A 120 -1.75 3.69 1.72
N HIS A 121 -2.06 4.29 0.56
CA HIS A 121 -2.00 3.69 -0.76
C HIS A 121 -1.52 4.74 -1.77
N ALA A 122 -0.34 5.33 -1.55
CA ALA A 122 0.07 6.54 -2.23
C ALA A 122 1.58 6.56 -2.54
N VAL A 123 1.98 7.33 -3.55
CA VAL A 123 3.39 7.60 -3.86
C VAL A 123 3.80 8.92 -3.23
N TYR A 124 4.99 8.94 -2.64
CA TYR A 124 5.57 10.10 -1.96
C TYR A 124 7.00 10.34 -2.42
N ARG A 125 7.37 11.63 -2.55
CA ARG A 125 8.77 12.06 -2.71
C ARG A 125 9.44 12.09 -1.34
N VAL A 126 10.38 11.19 -1.12
CA VAL A 126 10.99 10.94 0.20
C VAL A 126 11.64 12.19 0.76
N GLU A 127 12.42 12.92 -0.05
CA GLU A 127 13.12 14.14 0.38
C GLU A 127 12.19 15.26 0.88
N THR A 128 10.97 15.35 0.33
CA THR A 128 9.97 16.34 0.73
C THR A 128 9.17 15.89 1.96
N TRP A 129 8.76 14.63 1.97
CA TRP A 129 7.84 14.14 3.00
C TRP A 129 8.52 13.67 4.28
N LEU A 130 9.76 13.18 4.22
CA LEU A 130 10.48 12.73 5.42
C LEU A 130 10.63 13.86 6.46
N PRO A 131 11.10 15.08 6.12
CA PRO A 131 11.14 16.19 7.08
C PRO A 131 9.76 16.57 7.64
N ALA A 132 8.74 16.59 6.79
CA ALA A 132 7.37 16.93 7.20
C ALA A 132 6.79 15.90 8.19
N ILE A 133 7.07 14.60 7.98
CA ILE A 133 6.65 13.51 8.87
C ILE A 133 7.41 13.59 10.19
N THR A 134 8.74 13.82 10.15
CA THR A 134 9.56 13.95 11.35
C THR A 134 9.05 15.11 12.24
N SER A 135 8.83 16.29 11.66
CA SER A 135 8.26 17.44 12.36
C SER A 135 6.87 17.15 12.93
N ALA A 136 6.01 16.44 12.17
CA ALA A 136 4.69 16.06 12.65
C ALA A 136 4.77 15.13 13.87
N LEU A 137 5.71 14.19 13.88
CA LEU A 137 5.94 13.28 15.01
C LEU A 137 6.46 14.02 16.25
N GLU A 138 7.37 14.96 16.09
CA GLU A 138 7.90 15.84 17.16
C GLU A 138 6.78 16.67 17.79
N ASP A 139 5.85 17.20 16.98
CA ASP A 139 4.65 17.92 17.42
C ASP A 139 3.58 17.00 18.06
N GLY A 140 3.83 15.71 18.18
CA GLY A 140 2.85 14.75 18.71
C GLY A 140 1.73 14.38 17.76
N ARG A 141 1.76 14.81 16.50
CA ARG A 141 0.77 14.41 15.48
C ARG A 141 0.98 12.94 15.09
N ARG A 142 -0.11 12.22 14.80
CA ARG A 142 -0.08 10.78 14.51
C ARG A 142 -0.85 10.40 13.24
N SER A 143 -1.62 11.32 12.68
CA SER A 143 -2.52 11.09 11.56
C SER A 143 -1.85 11.41 10.22
N VAL A 144 -1.61 10.39 9.42
CA VAL A 144 -1.16 10.54 8.02
C VAL A 144 -2.23 11.26 7.18
N TYR A 145 -3.49 10.94 7.42
CA TYR A 145 -4.62 11.55 6.73
C TYR A 145 -4.62 13.07 6.90
N SER A 146 -4.52 13.56 8.14
CA SER A 146 -4.50 14.99 8.42
C SER A 146 -3.28 15.68 7.83
N LEU A 147 -2.11 15.01 7.80
CA LEU A 147 -0.91 15.57 7.21
C LEU A 147 -1.07 15.77 5.69
N VAL A 148 -1.60 14.77 4.99
CA VAL A 148 -1.86 14.85 3.54
C VAL A 148 -2.98 15.83 3.23
N GLN A 149 -4.05 15.86 4.03
CA GLN A 149 -5.14 16.82 3.86
C GLN A 149 -4.63 18.26 3.97
N ASN A 150 -3.82 18.57 4.96
CA ASN A 150 -3.21 19.90 5.11
C ASN A 150 -2.34 20.29 3.91
N ALA A 151 -1.58 19.33 3.34
CA ALA A 151 -0.80 19.57 2.13
C ALA A 151 -1.71 19.88 0.92
N VAL A 152 -2.82 19.14 0.75
CA VAL A 152 -3.80 19.39 -0.31
C VAL A 152 -4.42 20.80 -0.16
N GLU A 153 -4.80 21.18 1.05
CA GLU A 153 -5.43 22.48 1.33
C GLU A 153 -4.46 23.67 1.15
N SER A 154 -3.21 23.50 1.58
CA SER A 154 -2.18 24.56 1.48
C SER A 154 -1.50 24.61 0.11
N GLY A 155 -1.56 23.55 -0.68
CA GLY A 155 -0.82 23.39 -1.92
C GLY A 155 0.69 23.13 -1.74
N ASN A 156 1.14 22.89 -0.51
CA ASN A 156 2.56 22.61 -0.19
C ASN A 156 2.69 21.60 0.97
N PRO A 157 3.28 20.43 0.77
CA PRO A 157 3.79 19.85 -0.51
C PRO A 157 2.75 19.73 -1.62
N ARG A 158 3.19 19.70 -2.90
CA ARG A 158 2.32 19.58 -4.07
C ARG A 158 1.77 18.16 -4.18
N VAL A 159 0.47 18.00 -3.94
CA VAL A 159 -0.22 16.70 -4.00
C VAL A 159 -1.11 16.61 -5.24
N LYS A 160 -0.90 15.58 -6.07
CA LYS A 160 -1.84 15.19 -7.12
C LYS A 160 -2.86 14.22 -6.52
N LEU A 161 -4.14 14.53 -6.64
CA LEU A 161 -5.20 13.59 -6.32
C LEU A 161 -5.61 12.81 -7.57
N LEU A 162 -5.56 11.47 -7.50
CA LEU A 162 -6.19 10.59 -8.49
C LEU A 162 -7.63 10.34 -8.09
N GLN A 163 -8.55 10.89 -8.85
CA GLN A 163 -9.99 10.82 -8.57
C GLN A 163 -10.66 9.60 -9.22
N ASP A 164 -11.89 9.32 -8.84
CA ASP A 164 -12.67 8.13 -9.22
C ASP A 164 -12.62 7.79 -10.71
N MET A 165 -12.72 8.79 -11.60
CA MET A 165 -12.64 8.55 -13.05
C MET A 165 -11.25 8.11 -13.55
N GLU A 166 -10.18 8.60 -12.93
CA GLU A 166 -8.81 8.19 -13.26
C GLU A 166 -8.54 6.80 -12.68
N LEU A 167 -8.97 6.58 -11.43
CA LEU A 167 -8.86 5.27 -10.76
C LEU A 167 -9.62 4.18 -11.51
N ALA A 168 -10.85 4.44 -11.97
CA ALA A 168 -11.66 3.47 -12.70
C ALA A 168 -11.04 3.00 -14.02
N LYS A 169 -10.15 3.78 -14.63
CA LYS A 169 -9.41 3.37 -15.84
C LYS A 169 -8.29 2.38 -15.54
N LEU A 170 -7.68 2.47 -14.35
CA LEU A 170 -6.50 1.70 -13.93
C LEU A 170 -6.86 0.52 -13.04
N ASP A 171 -7.92 0.67 -12.27
CA ASP A 171 -8.50 -0.34 -11.39
C ASP A 171 -10.04 -0.30 -11.45
N PRO A 172 -10.65 -0.79 -12.55
CA PRO A 172 -12.09 -0.66 -12.80
C PRO A 172 -13.00 -1.26 -11.73
N LYS A 173 -12.46 -2.12 -10.90
CA LYS A 173 -13.19 -2.80 -9.81
C LYS A 173 -12.86 -2.24 -8.42
N GLY A 174 -11.98 -1.23 -8.33
CA GLY A 174 -11.57 -0.62 -7.07
C GLY A 174 -10.89 -1.59 -6.09
N ARG A 175 -10.35 -2.70 -6.58
CA ARG A 175 -9.83 -3.77 -5.73
C ARG A 175 -8.50 -3.42 -5.06
N SER A 176 -7.71 -2.57 -5.70
CA SER A 176 -6.39 -2.17 -5.17
C SER A 176 -6.50 -1.43 -3.84
N LEU A 177 -7.60 -0.71 -3.64
CA LEU A 177 -7.88 0.06 -2.42
C LEU A 177 -8.64 -0.75 -1.35
N PHE A 178 -8.95 -2.03 -1.63
CA PHE A 178 -9.67 -2.88 -0.70
C PHE A 178 -8.74 -3.40 0.39
N ASP A 179 -9.11 -3.18 1.66
CA ASP A 179 -8.41 -3.64 2.85
C ASP A 179 -9.16 -4.77 3.58
N ILE A 180 -8.43 -5.55 4.38
CA ILE A 180 -9.00 -6.62 5.20
C ILE A 180 -8.91 -6.24 6.68
N ASP A 181 -9.94 -5.54 7.17
CA ASP A 181 -10.03 -5.11 8.56
C ASP A 181 -10.88 -6.01 9.44
N THR A 182 -11.87 -6.66 8.85
CA THR A 182 -12.90 -7.42 9.55
C THR A 182 -13.01 -8.86 9.03
N PRO A 183 -13.65 -9.80 9.77
CA PRO A 183 -13.98 -11.12 9.24
C PRO A 183 -14.84 -11.06 7.96
N ASP A 184 -15.76 -10.08 7.87
CA ASP A 184 -16.63 -9.90 6.70
C ASP A 184 -15.82 -9.46 5.47
N SER A 185 -14.88 -8.49 5.65
CA SER A 185 -13.99 -8.10 4.55
C SER A 185 -13.07 -9.25 4.09
N LEU A 186 -12.69 -10.15 5.00
CA LEU A 186 -11.97 -11.37 4.63
C LEU A 186 -12.81 -12.32 3.75
N GLU A 187 -14.09 -12.48 4.06
CA GLU A 187 -14.98 -13.30 3.24
C GLU A 187 -15.20 -12.69 1.86
N ILE A 188 -15.45 -11.37 1.81
CA ILE A 188 -15.53 -10.64 0.53
C ILE A 188 -14.24 -10.82 -0.30
N ALA A 189 -13.06 -10.75 0.34
CA ALA A 189 -11.79 -10.99 -0.35
C ALA A 189 -11.70 -12.40 -0.97
N ARG A 190 -12.22 -13.42 -0.28
CA ARG A 190 -12.27 -14.79 -0.79
C ARG A 190 -13.22 -14.92 -1.99
N GLU A 191 -14.37 -14.29 -1.93
CA GLU A 191 -15.33 -14.24 -3.04
C GLU A 191 -14.75 -13.54 -4.26
N MET A 192 -14.04 -12.41 -4.06
CA MET A 192 -13.35 -11.70 -5.14
C MET A 192 -12.35 -12.58 -5.89
N LEU A 193 -11.69 -13.51 -5.19
CA LEU A 193 -10.76 -14.49 -5.80
C LEU A 193 -11.51 -15.62 -6.51
N GLY A 194 -12.60 -16.13 -5.93
CA GLY A 194 -13.43 -17.14 -6.56
C GLY A 194 -13.98 -16.69 -7.91
N THR A 195 -14.29 -15.41 -8.05
CA THR A 195 -14.75 -14.79 -9.32
C THR A 195 -13.61 -14.70 -10.37
N ILE A 196 -12.33 -14.64 -9.96
CA ILE A 196 -11.18 -14.67 -10.89
C ILE A 196 -10.95 -16.07 -11.46
N GLY A 197 -11.25 -17.13 -10.67
CA GLY A 197 -11.05 -18.54 -11.07
C GLY A 197 -12.12 -19.11 -12.02
N LEU A 198 -13.20 -18.39 -12.28
CA LEU A 198 -14.33 -18.87 -13.12
C LEU A 198 -14.24 -18.52 -14.60
N VAL A 199 -13.15 -17.92 -15.09
CA VAL A 199 -12.84 -17.93 -16.52
C VAL A 199 -12.28 -19.32 -16.86
N ARG A 200 -13.17 -20.30 -17.06
CA ARG A 200 -12.80 -21.60 -17.65
C ARG A 200 -12.20 -21.32 -19.03
N PRO A 201 -11.02 -21.86 -19.37
CA PRO A 201 -10.63 -21.91 -20.78
C PRO A 201 -11.71 -22.71 -21.50
N ASP A 202 -12.26 -22.13 -22.55
CA ASP A 202 -13.25 -22.75 -23.43
C ASP A 202 -12.56 -23.95 -24.11
N ILE A 203 -12.67 -25.12 -23.49
CA ILE A 203 -12.26 -26.42 -24.10
C ILE A 203 -13.35 -26.75 -25.09
N ARG A 204 -13.17 -26.29 -26.34
CA ARG A 204 -13.96 -26.83 -27.46
C ARG A 204 -13.62 -28.29 -27.58
N PRO A 205 -14.61 -29.22 -27.49
CA PRO A 205 -14.38 -30.61 -27.82
C PRO A 205 -14.06 -30.68 -29.31
N GLY A 206 -12.88 -31.23 -29.63
CA GLY A 206 -12.50 -31.50 -31.01
C GLY A 206 -13.55 -32.35 -31.67
N GLY A 207 -14.14 -31.83 -32.75
CA GLY A 207 -14.93 -32.59 -33.66
C GLY A 207 -14.07 -33.56 -34.47
N LEU A 208 -14.50 -34.79 -34.58
CA LEU A 208 -14.09 -35.80 -35.53
C LEU A 208 -14.32 -35.32 -36.96
#